data_c1d4261f954eb36dec86d0e2303c3271
#
_entry.id   c1d4261f954eb36dec86d0e2303c3271
#
_cell.length_a   1.000
_cell.length_b   1.000
_cell.length_c   1.000
_cell.angle_alpha   90.00
_cell.angle_beta   90.00
_cell.angle_gamma   90.00
#
_symmetry.space_group_name_H-M   'P 1'
#
loop_
_entity.id
_entity.type
_entity.pdbx_description
1 polymer ?
#
loop_
_entity_poly.entity_id
_entity_poly.type
_entity_poly.pdbx_seq_one_letter_code
_entity_poly.pdbx_strand_id
1 'polypeptide(L)'
;MKKIITLLAIFMGLSTTNAQTIESVRMAFTQTLFPKKVLPDNIKTYSVTITTPYLKDDSTFRQIAEDKYQAELKDYPNKVKAAQKEYDEVTLKEYDKSVLDAKEKYKLENDEFNKMSKLEKLALIDQRPKLNIPSKPAFVNPPLPYVQSINTGDVIIMDPETLAKNYIKVSGFAPSNDGLKIKIDFKPFEWVEPVAAIVDVKNYNPQTREEFVTKQTQFITKYRQPATLEIKINNEVLKTGVYGETGTYQILTTGSKPNRLSIERPMVESTLTYMNNYLNENYGFPQITRNVVLFYVKNKKGEYDDVEKAKGFAVSGYKNYSANTEAALEDIENAISIWEKVISEVNYDDSKARIDEKVGTAILKNLIFATIVTNEFEKADKYMGDFRKLRLSYDDKQFLTTHESIYNDLKTRFSGK
;
A
#
# COMPACT_ATOMS: atom_id res chain seq x y z
N MET A 1 76.82 -34.56 11.62
CA MET A 1 76.12 -33.32 11.22
C MET A 1 74.62 -33.59 11.37
N LYS A 2 74.04 -33.17 12.48
CA LYS A 2 72.61 -33.34 12.79
C LYS A 2 71.89 -32.11 12.30
N LYS A 3 70.96 -32.27 11.36
CA LYS A 3 70.04 -31.21 10.92
C LYS A 3 68.87 -31.14 11.87
N ILE A 4 68.73 -30.06 12.61
CA ILE A 4 67.55 -29.71 13.41
C ILE A 4 66.51 -29.13 12.48
N ILE A 5 65.40 -29.83 12.33
CA ILE A 5 64.23 -29.30 11.62
C ILE A 5 63.35 -28.62 12.69
N THR A 6 63.31 -27.30 12.68
CA THR A 6 62.42 -26.49 13.52
C THR A 6 61.05 -26.47 12.85
N LEU A 7 60.08 -27.18 13.42
CA LEU A 7 58.68 -27.16 12.98
C LEU A 7 57.98 -25.91 13.53
N LEU A 8 57.80 -24.89 12.65
CA LEU A 8 57.05 -23.70 12.99
C LEU A 8 55.55 -24.00 12.89
N ALA A 9 54.92 -24.28 14.01
CA ALA A 9 53.46 -24.43 14.10
C ALA A 9 52.82 -23.05 13.98
N ILE A 10 52.33 -22.72 12.79
CA ILE A 10 51.46 -21.56 12.59
C ILE A 10 50.10 -21.93 13.16
N PHE A 11 49.83 -21.46 14.37
CA PHE A 11 48.47 -21.38 14.90
C PHE A 11 47.71 -20.34 14.09
N MET A 12 47.08 -20.73 12.97
CA MET A 12 46.00 -19.97 12.41
C MET A 12 44.80 -20.09 13.35
N GLY A 13 44.66 -19.14 14.24
CA GLY A 13 43.43 -18.92 14.94
C GLY A 13 42.33 -18.65 13.91
N LEU A 14 41.54 -19.69 13.61
CA LEU A 14 40.27 -19.53 12.94
C LEU A 14 39.34 -18.76 13.90
N SER A 15 39.48 -17.43 13.86
CA SER A 15 38.41 -16.55 14.34
C SER A 15 37.22 -16.83 13.47
N THR A 16 36.34 -17.71 13.95
CA THR A 16 34.98 -17.80 13.42
C THR A 16 34.35 -16.44 13.67
N THR A 17 34.44 -15.57 12.68
CA THR A 17 33.60 -14.38 12.64
C THR A 17 32.18 -14.88 12.61
N ASN A 18 31.50 -14.85 13.75
CA ASN A 18 30.06 -15.05 13.82
C ASN A 18 29.42 -13.86 13.09
N ALA A 19 29.34 -13.96 11.76
CA ALA A 19 28.65 -12.95 10.97
C ALA A 19 27.19 -12.95 11.43
N GLN A 20 26.80 -11.88 12.09
CA GLN A 20 25.44 -11.63 12.51
C GLN A 20 24.55 -11.61 11.26
N THR A 21 23.57 -12.50 11.21
CA THR A 21 22.66 -12.59 10.06
C THR A 21 21.39 -11.84 10.39
N ILE A 22 21.18 -10.71 9.70
CA ILE A 22 19.91 -9.99 9.75
C ILE A 22 18.92 -10.71 8.84
N GLU A 23 17.80 -11.06 9.40
CA GLU A 23 16.64 -11.63 8.70
C GLU A 23 15.49 -10.62 8.75
N SER A 24 14.46 -10.83 7.96
CA SER A 24 13.26 -10.00 7.97
C SER A 24 12.01 -10.84 7.82
N VAL A 25 10.93 -10.37 8.44
CA VAL A 25 9.58 -10.88 8.21
C VAL A 25 8.73 -9.75 7.62
N ARG A 26 7.98 -10.08 6.56
CA ARG A 26 7.06 -9.15 5.91
C ARG A 26 5.64 -9.48 6.32
N MET A 27 4.86 -8.46 6.60
CA MET A 27 3.45 -8.59 6.91
C MET A 27 2.69 -7.36 6.47
N ALA A 28 1.37 -7.47 6.46
CA ALA A 28 0.48 -6.34 6.20
C ALA A 28 -0.53 -6.22 7.34
N PHE A 29 -0.95 -4.99 7.64
CA PHE A 29 -2.03 -4.72 8.58
C PHE A 29 -2.88 -3.56 8.07
N THR A 30 -4.13 -3.48 8.53
CA THR A 30 -5.04 -2.40 8.17
C THR A 30 -5.08 -1.37 9.28
N GLN A 31 -4.82 -0.12 8.91
CA GLN A 31 -4.87 1.03 9.80
C GLN A 31 -6.02 1.97 9.39
N THR A 32 -6.85 2.36 10.35
CA THR A 32 -7.81 3.44 10.16
C THR A 32 -7.11 4.78 10.35
N LEU A 33 -7.18 5.64 9.34
CA LEU A 33 -6.59 6.98 9.40
C LEU A 33 -7.58 7.98 9.98
N PHE A 34 -7.08 8.92 10.77
CA PHE A 34 -7.85 10.10 11.16
C PHE A 34 -7.98 11.09 10.00
N PRO A 35 -9.08 11.86 9.93
CA PRO A 35 -9.22 12.92 8.95
C PRO A 35 -8.17 14.02 9.16
N LYS A 36 -7.75 14.69 8.07
CA LYS A 36 -6.87 15.87 8.19
C LYS A 36 -7.59 17.09 8.77
N LYS A 37 -8.92 17.09 8.69
CA LYS A 37 -9.79 18.16 9.21
C LYS A 37 -10.82 17.53 10.12
N VAL A 38 -10.66 17.71 11.41
CA VAL A 38 -11.58 17.16 12.40
C VAL A 38 -12.89 17.93 12.36
N LEU A 39 -13.97 17.18 12.28
CA LEU A 39 -15.33 17.70 12.39
C LEU A 39 -15.78 17.62 13.85
N PRO A 40 -16.77 18.45 14.26
CA PRO A 40 -17.40 18.32 15.56
C PRO A 40 -17.91 16.89 15.82
N ASP A 41 -17.75 16.39 17.04
CA ASP A 41 -18.04 14.99 17.41
C ASP A 41 -19.49 14.56 17.18
N ASN A 42 -20.43 15.49 17.16
CA ASN A 42 -21.82 15.25 16.86
C ASN A 42 -22.12 15.02 15.38
N ILE A 43 -21.15 15.28 14.49
CA ILE A 43 -21.29 15.04 13.05
C ILE A 43 -20.83 13.61 12.73
N LYS A 44 -21.78 12.71 12.54
CA LYS A 44 -21.54 11.28 12.22
C LYS A 44 -22.22 10.84 10.93
N THR A 45 -22.85 11.78 10.24
CA THR A 45 -23.65 11.51 9.03
C THR A 45 -23.24 12.45 7.91
N TYR A 46 -23.60 12.08 6.67
CA TYR A 46 -23.40 12.93 5.50
C TYR A 46 -24.55 12.80 4.49
N SER A 47 -24.74 13.86 3.71
CA SER A 47 -25.62 13.85 2.55
C SER A 47 -24.86 14.30 1.30
N VAL A 48 -25.25 13.75 0.15
CA VAL A 48 -24.66 14.08 -1.13
C VAL A 48 -25.73 14.50 -2.10
N THR A 49 -25.51 15.66 -2.74
CA THR A 49 -26.35 16.14 -3.85
C THR A 49 -25.44 16.33 -5.04
N ILE A 50 -25.74 15.65 -6.15
CA ILE A 50 -25.06 15.84 -7.43
C ILE A 50 -26.02 16.47 -8.40
N THR A 51 -25.55 17.49 -9.13
CA THR A 51 -26.22 18.04 -10.29
C THR A 51 -25.37 17.81 -11.53
N THR A 52 -26.01 17.39 -12.62
CA THR A 52 -25.33 17.11 -13.88
C THR A 52 -26.11 17.70 -15.05
N PRO A 53 -25.44 18.04 -16.17
CA PRO A 53 -26.10 18.44 -17.41
C PRO A 53 -26.62 17.23 -18.21
N TYR A 54 -26.40 16.00 -17.71
CA TYR A 54 -26.80 14.78 -18.41
C TYR A 54 -28.27 14.43 -18.20
N LEU A 55 -28.83 13.68 -19.14
CA LEU A 55 -30.21 13.23 -19.03
C LEU A 55 -30.37 12.29 -17.83
N LYS A 56 -31.44 12.52 -17.07
CA LYS A 56 -31.75 11.70 -15.90
C LYS A 56 -32.45 10.41 -16.26
N ASP A 57 -33.18 10.37 -17.36
CA ASP A 57 -34.17 9.34 -17.66
C ASP A 57 -34.01 8.63 -19.00
N ASP A 58 -33.89 7.37 -18.87
CA ASP A 58 -34.90 6.47 -19.40
C ASP A 58 -35.50 5.70 -18.21
N SER A 59 -36.71 6.00 -17.81
CA SER A 59 -37.36 5.49 -16.59
C SER A 59 -37.42 3.96 -16.57
N THR A 60 -37.58 3.33 -17.72
CA THR A 60 -37.60 1.87 -17.87
C THR A 60 -36.22 1.25 -17.59
N PHE A 61 -35.16 1.86 -18.12
CA PHE A 61 -33.78 1.37 -17.88
C PHE A 61 -33.33 1.60 -16.46
N ARG A 62 -33.75 2.69 -15.84
CA ARG A 62 -33.46 2.97 -14.43
C ARG A 62 -34.07 1.89 -13.52
N GLN A 63 -35.34 1.53 -13.76
CA GLN A 63 -35.99 0.49 -12.99
C GLN A 63 -35.29 -0.86 -13.17
N ILE A 64 -34.95 -1.24 -14.39
CA ILE A 64 -34.21 -2.48 -14.67
C ILE A 64 -32.83 -2.47 -13.98
N ALA A 65 -32.09 -1.36 -14.03
CA ALA A 65 -30.79 -1.24 -13.40
C ALA A 65 -30.89 -1.30 -11.87
N GLU A 66 -31.89 -0.66 -11.28
CA GLU A 66 -32.14 -0.70 -9.82
C GLU A 66 -32.58 -2.10 -9.38
N ASP A 67 -33.51 -2.73 -10.10
CA ASP A 67 -33.96 -4.09 -9.78
C ASP A 67 -32.79 -5.09 -9.81
N LYS A 68 -31.92 -4.96 -10.82
CA LYS A 68 -30.70 -5.77 -10.91
C LYS A 68 -29.76 -5.49 -9.73
N TYR A 69 -29.52 -4.22 -9.42
CA TYR A 69 -28.68 -3.82 -8.28
C TYR A 69 -29.22 -4.37 -6.96
N GLN A 70 -30.53 -4.25 -6.72
CA GLN A 70 -31.17 -4.77 -5.51
C GLN A 70 -31.06 -6.30 -5.43
N ALA A 71 -31.23 -6.99 -6.56
CA ALA A 71 -31.05 -8.43 -6.63
C ALA A 71 -29.59 -8.84 -6.31
N GLU A 72 -28.61 -8.14 -6.89
CA GLU A 72 -27.19 -8.40 -6.63
C GLU A 72 -26.80 -8.04 -5.17
N LEU A 73 -27.36 -6.97 -4.61
CA LEU A 73 -27.14 -6.58 -3.23
C LEU A 73 -27.69 -7.62 -2.25
N LYS A 74 -28.90 -8.14 -2.54
CA LYS A 74 -29.52 -9.22 -1.76
C LYS A 74 -28.70 -10.52 -1.82
N ASP A 75 -28.10 -10.81 -2.97
CA ASP A 75 -27.27 -11.99 -3.17
C ASP A 75 -25.81 -11.80 -2.68
N TYR A 76 -25.35 -10.58 -2.46
CA TYR A 76 -23.97 -10.28 -2.08
C TYR A 76 -23.48 -11.05 -0.83
N PRO A 77 -24.29 -11.22 0.25
CA PRO A 77 -23.86 -12.04 1.38
C PRO A 77 -23.60 -13.50 1.00
N ASN A 78 -24.34 -14.04 0.01
CA ASN A 78 -24.08 -15.40 -0.48
C ASN A 78 -22.78 -15.46 -1.27
N LYS A 79 -22.48 -14.44 -2.09
CA LYS A 79 -21.19 -14.34 -2.81
C LYS A 79 -20.03 -14.24 -1.85
N VAL A 80 -20.16 -13.47 -0.76
CA VAL A 80 -19.12 -13.39 0.29
C VAL A 80 -18.94 -14.75 0.96
N LYS A 81 -20.04 -15.45 1.31
CA LYS A 81 -19.96 -16.80 1.91
C LYS A 81 -19.32 -17.80 0.94
N ALA A 82 -19.69 -17.74 -0.34
CA ALA A 82 -19.12 -18.62 -1.36
C ALA A 82 -17.61 -18.36 -1.54
N ALA A 83 -17.22 -17.09 -1.64
CA ALA A 83 -15.82 -16.71 -1.73
C ALA A 83 -15.02 -17.12 -0.47
N GLN A 84 -15.59 -16.95 0.72
CA GLN A 84 -14.99 -17.41 1.96
C GLN A 84 -14.81 -18.94 1.97
N LYS A 85 -15.85 -19.66 1.55
CA LYS A 85 -15.78 -21.13 1.45
C LYS A 85 -14.71 -21.58 0.45
N GLU A 86 -14.64 -20.95 -0.72
CA GLU A 86 -13.61 -21.24 -1.73
C GLU A 86 -12.21 -20.94 -1.18
N TYR A 87 -12.06 -19.81 -0.51
CA TYR A 87 -10.79 -19.48 0.16
C TYR A 87 -10.40 -20.53 1.20
N ASP A 88 -11.33 -20.96 2.06
CA ASP A 88 -11.06 -21.93 3.12
C ASP A 88 -10.83 -23.36 2.58
N GLU A 89 -11.62 -23.76 1.59
CA GLU A 89 -11.60 -25.14 1.07
C GLU A 89 -10.59 -25.38 -0.05
N VAL A 90 -10.26 -24.35 -0.83
CA VAL A 90 -9.35 -24.45 -1.98
C VAL A 90 -8.07 -23.70 -1.68
N THR A 91 -8.14 -22.38 -1.56
CA THR A 91 -6.94 -21.52 -1.45
C THR A 91 -6.08 -21.85 -0.24
N LEU A 92 -6.68 -22.06 0.92
CA LEU A 92 -5.93 -22.45 2.13
C LEU A 92 -5.36 -23.87 2.04
N LYS A 93 -6.09 -24.82 1.45
CA LYS A 93 -5.57 -26.18 1.26
C LYS A 93 -4.42 -26.23 0.27
N GLU A 94 -4.52 -25.47 -0.82
CA GLU A 94 -3.41 -25.33 -1.79
C GLU A 94 -2.18 -24.67 -1.13
N TYR A 95 -2.43 -23.64 -0.31
CA TYR A 95 -1.37 -23.03 0.49
C TYR A 95 -0.73 -24.04 1.46
N ASP A 96 -1.53 -24.77 2.24
CA ASP A 96 -1.03 -25.77 3.19
C ASP A 96 -0.24 -26.85 2.48
N LYS A 97 -0.70 -27.31 1.30
CA LYS A 97 0.04 -28.23 0.44
C LYS A 97 1.37 -27.63 0.01
N SER A 98 1.36 -26.39 -0.49
CA SER A 98 2.59 -25.70 -0.92
C SER A 98 3.61 -25.53 0.22
N VAL A 99 3.12 -25.33 1.44
CA VAL A 99 3.98 -25.28 2.64
C VAL A 99 4.57 -26.65 2.96
N LEU A 100 3.78 -27.73 2.80
CA LEU A 100 4.29 -29.10 2.99
C LEU A 100 5.33 -29.44 1.93
N ASP A 101 5.04 -29.17 0.67
CA ASP A 101 5.96 -29.39 -0.45
C ASP A 101 7.28 -28.61 -0.27
N ALA A 102 7.19 -27.35 0.19
CA ALA A 102 8.39 -26.56 0.50
C ALA A 102 9.21 -27.13 1.64
N LYS A 103 8.57 -27.67 2.68
CA LYS A 103 9.24 -28.35 3.81
C LYS A 103 9.88 -29.67 3.40
N GLU A 104 9.18 -30.46 2.60
CA GLU A 104 9.70 -31.74 2.07
C GLU A 104 10.90 -31.50 1.17
N LYS A 105 10.76 -30.56 0.23
CA LYS A 105 11.86 -30.17 -0.66
C LYS A 105 13.08 -29.72 0.14
N TYR A 106 12.88 -28.81 1.10
CA TYR A 106 13.96 -28.36 1.97
C TYR A 106 14.61 -29.52 2.74
N LYS A 107 13.81 -30.46 3.25
CA LYS A 107 14.32 -31.64 3.97
C LYS A 107 15.20 -32.48 3.07
N LEU A 108 14.74 -32.79 1.86
CA LEU A 108 15.50 -33.56 0.87
C LEU A 108 16.83 -32.88 0.53
N GLU A 109 16.77 -31.59 0.15
CA GLU A 109 17.95 -30.80 -0.20
C GLU A 109 18.93 -30.66 0.98
N ASN A 110 18.41 -30.50 2.19
CA ASN A 110 19.24 -30.38 3.40
C ASN A 110 19.86 -31.74 3.79
N ASP A 111 19.14 -32.86 3.59
CA ASP A 111 19.67 -34.21 3.82
C ASP A 111 20.76 -34.54 2.81
N GLU A 112 20.59 -34.14 1.53
CA GLU A 112 21.63 -34.29 0.51
C GLU A 112 22.84 -33.40 0.83
N PHE A 113 22.63 -32.15 1.17
CA PHE A 113 23.72 -31.27 1.61
C PHE A 113 24.46 -31.82 2.82
N ASN A 114 23.74 -32.43 3.78
CA ASN A 114 24.36 -33.00 4.99
C ASN A 114 25.20 -34.26 4.71
N LYS A 115 24.92 -34.98 3.62
CA LYS A 115 25.70 -36.17 3.19
C LYS A 115 27.01 -35.78 2.48
N MET A 116 27.14 -34.55 2.00
CA MET A 116 28.33 -34.06 1.33
C MET A 116 29.56 -34.02 2.25
N SER A 117 30.74 -34.20 1.70
CA SER A 117 31.99 -34.03 2.43
C SER A 117 32.19 -32.61 2.95
N LYS A 118 33.08 -32.42 3.92
CA LYS A 118 33.38 -31.06 4.46
C LYS A 118 33.88 -30.09 3.40
N LEU A 119 34.61 -30.56 2.39
CA LEU A 119 35.14 -29.73 1.29
C LEU A 119 34.03 -29.30 0.33
N GLU A 120 33.13 -30.19 -0.03
CA GLU A 120 31.98 -29.90 -0.86
C GLU A 120 31.02 -28.92 -0.18
N LYS A 121 30.76 -29.09 1.12
CA LYS A 121 29.96 -28.15 1.91
C LYS A 121 30.57 -26.75 1.97
N LEU A 122 31.89 -26.67 2.02
CA LEU A 122 32.59 -25.37 2.01
C LEU A 122 32.51 -24.69 0.64
N ALA A 123 32.61 -25.48 -0.45
CA ALA A 123 32.50 -24.97 -1.82
C ALA A 123 31.07 -24.50 -2.16
N LEU A 124 30.07 -25.09 -1.52
CA LEU A 124 28.64 -24.81 -1.76
C LEU A 124 27.97 -24.04 -0.62
N ILE A 125 28.74 -23.35 0.21
CA ILE A 125 28.23 -22.67 1.42
C ILE A 125 27.16 -21.62 1.08
N ASP A 126 27.29 -20.94 -0.05
CA ASP A 126 26.33 -19.95 -0.53
C ASP A 126 25.06 -20.60 -1.14
N GLN A 127 25.12 -21.89 -1.46
CA GLN A 127 24.00 -22.67 -2.01
C GLN A 127 23.34 -23.55 -0.94
N ARG A 128 23.67 -23.32 0.32
CA ARG A 128 23.04 -24.05 1.43
C ARG A 128 21.50 -23.93 1.34
N PRO A 129 20.79 -25.09 1.39
CA PRO A 129 19.34 -25.05 1.32
C PRO A 129 18.71 -24.13 2.35
N LYS A 130 17.75 -23.33 1.94
CA LYS A 130 16.98 -22.43 2.79
C LYS A 130 15.50 -22.77 2.70
N LEU A 131 14.86 -22.88 3.86
CA LEU A 131 13.43 -23.10 3.90
C LEU A 131 12.71 -21.81 3.45
N ASN A 132 12.14 -21.85 2.26
CA ASN A 132 11.34 -20.75 1.70
C ASN A 132 9.86 -21.14 1.76
N ILE A 133 9.16 -20.65 2.78
CA ILE A 133 7.72 -20.87 2.95
C ILE A 133 6.97 -19.78 2.20
N PRO A 134 6.02 -20.14 1.31
CA PRO A 134 5.18 -19.16 0.64
C PRO A 134 4.42 -18.28 1.63
N SER A 135 4.13 -17.05 1.27
CA SER A 135 3.27 -16.18 2.07
C SER A 135 1.82 -16.68 2.03
N LYS A 136 1.16 -16.67 3.19
CA LYS A 136 -0.26 -17.04 3.26
C LYS A 136 -1.09 -16.05 2.44
N PRO A 137 -1.91 -16.51 1.47
CA PRO A 137 -2.81 -15.63 0.74
C PRO A 137 -3.79 -14.95 1.69
N ALA A 138 -4.12 -13.70 1.43
CA ALA A 138 -5.15 -12.98 2.17
C ALA A 138 -6.52 -13.22 1.54
N PHE A 139 -7.56 -13.29 2.36
CA PHE A 139 -8.93 -13.28 1.86
C PHE A 139 -9.28 -11.90 1.30
N VAL A 140 -9.87 -11.87 0.12
CA VAL A 140 -10.35 -10.64 -0.51
C VAL A 140 -11.86 -10.77 -0.71
N ASN A 141 -12.61 -9.83 -0.14
CA ASN A 141 -14.06 -9.79 -0.35
C ASN A 141 -14.37 -9.56 -1.85
N PRO A 142 -15.42 -10.20 -2.38
CA PRO A 142 -15.97 -9.85 -3.68
C PRO A 142 -16.27 -8.34 -3.77
N PRO A 143 -16.15 -7.74 -4.95
CA PRO A 143 -16.49 -6.34 -5.13
C PRO A 143 -17.98 -6.10 -4.79
N LEU A 144 -18.25 -4.96 -4.14
CA LEU A 144 -19.61 -4.56 -3.86
C LEU A 144 -20.40 -4.37 -5.17
N PRO A 145 -21.67 -4.78 -5.20
CA PRO A 145 -22.53 -4.44 -6.34
C PRO A 145 -22.60 -2.93 -6.58
N TYR A 146 -22.77 -2.56 -7.80
CA TYR A 146 -22.95 -1.15 -8.20
C TYR A 146 -24.02 -1.06 -9.29
N VAL A 147 -24.73 0.05 -9.33
CA VAL A 147 -25.73 0.30 -10.36
C VAL A 147 -25.03 0.62 -11.68
N GLN A 148 -25.22 -0.25 -12.68
CA GLN A 148 -24.63 -0.02 -13.99
C GLN A 148 -25.32 1.16 -14.67
N SER A 149 -24.53 2.15 -15.12
CA SER A 149 -25.06 3.20 -15.97
C SER A 149 -25.27 2.66 -17.37
N ILE A 150 -26.36 3.06 -18.01
CA ILE A 150 -26.79 2.58 -19.32
C ILE A 150 -26.38 3.58 -20.39
N ASN A 151 -25.71 3.08 -21.41
CA ASN A 151 -25.37 3.87 -22.59
C ASN A 151 -26.40 3.55 -23.70
N THR A 152 -27.13 4.55 -24.15
CA THR A 152 -28.12 4.43 -25.24
C THR A 152 -27.60 5.14 -26.50
N GLY A 153 -26.52 4.61 -27.11
CA GLY A 153 -25.95 5.20 -28.31
C GLY A 153 -25.25 6.54 -28.08
N ASP A 154 -25.71 7.62 -28.73
CA ASP A 154 -25.06 8.95 -28.67
C ASP A 154 -25.43 9.79 -27.43
N VAL A 155 -26.19 9.22 -26.50
CA VAL A 155 -26.66 9.94 -25.31
C VAL A 155 -26.07 9.33 -24.05
N ILE A 156 -25.46 10.17 -23.21
CA ILE A 156 -25.02 9.77 -21.89
C ILE A 156 -26.15 10.00 -20.89
N ILE A 157 -26.60 8.89 -20.30
CA ILE A 157 -27.56 8.92 -19.18
C ILE A 157 -26.78 8.73 -17.89
N MET A 158 -26.84 9.70 -16.99
CA MET A 158 -26.21 9.67 -15.69
C MET A 158 -27.20 10.15 -14.62
N ASP A 159 -27.73 9.23 -13.86
CA ASP A 159 -28.59 9.57 -12.73
C ASP A 159 -27.77 10.13 -11.58
N PRO A 160 -28.04 11.37 -11.13
CA PRO A 160 -27.30 11.98 -10.03
C PRO A 160 -27.35 11.22 -8.72
N GLU A 161 -28.49 10.58 -8.41
CA GLU A 161 -28.63 9.80 -7.17
C GLU A 161 -27.79 8.53 -7.23
N THR A 162 -27.79 7.87 -8.38
CA THR A 162 -26.94 6.70 -8.65
C THR A 162 -25.45 7.06 -8.57
N LEU A 163 -25.06 8.19 -9.17
CA LEU A 163 -23.67 8.68 -9.06
C LEU A 163 -23.30 8.96 -7.61
N ALA A 164 -24.18 9.62 -6.83
CA ALA A 164 -23.93 9.90 -5.42
C ALA A 164 -23.73 8.60 -4.61
N LYS A 165 -24.62 7.62 -4.77
CA LYS A 165 -24.57 6.35 -4.05
C LYS A 165 -23.34 5.51 -4.40
N ASN A 166 -22.94 5.50 -5.67
CA ASN A 166 -21.86 4.64 -6.15
C ASN A 166 -20.48 5.21 -5.87
N TYR A 167 -20.31 6.52 -6.02
CA TYR A 167 -18.99 7.14 -6.02
C TYR A 167 -18.64 7.88 -4.74
N ILE A 168 -19.63 8.36 -3.97
CA ILE A 168 -19.33 9.16 -2.78
C ILE A 168 -19.68 8.39 -1.51
N LYS A 169 -18.65 7.99 -0.79
CA LYS A 169 -18.76 7.30 0.50
C LYS A 169 -17.74 7.90 1.46
N VAL A 170 -18.23 8.56 2.51
CA VAL A 170 -17.36 9.12 3.55
C VAL A 170 -17.15 8.08 4.63
N SER A 171 -15.95 7.52 4.71
CA SER A 171 -15.61 6.44 5.64
C SER A 171 -15.80 6.89 7.09
N GLY A 172 -16.49 6.06 7.88
CA GLY A 172 -16.80 6.38 9.29
C GLY A 172 -18.07 7.20 9.48
N PHE A 173 -18.79 7.57 8.39
CA PHE A 173 -20.04 8.30 8.43
C PHE A 173 -21.18 7.50 7.80
N ALA A 174 -22.39 7.65 8.36
CA ALA A 174 -23.58 7.05 7.78
C ALA A 174 -24.29 8.04 6.82
N PRO A 175 -24.84 7.57 5.68
CA PRO A 175 -25.68 8.42 4.84
C PRO A 175 -26.93 8.89 5.59
N SER A 176 -27.24 10.19 5.52
CA SER A 176 -28.44 10.79 6.13
C SER A 176 -28.69 12.17 5.50
N ASN A 177 -29.83 12.77 5.73
CA ASN A 177 -30.11 14.14 5.27
C ASN A 177 -29.46 15.22 6.13
N ASP A 178 -28.94 14.83 7.30
CA ASP A 178 -28.25 15.72 8.24
C ASP A 178 -26.73 15.52 8.20
N GLY A 179 -26.00 16.36 8.92
CA GLY A 179 -24.56 16.26 9.08
C GLY A 179 -23.75 16.99 8.01
N LEU A 180 -22.73 16.32 7.47
CA LEU A 180 -21.86 16.89 6.43
C LEU A 180 -22.61 16.94 5.09
N LYS A 181 -22.89 18.14 4.58
CA LYS A 181 -23.57 18.35 3.30
C LYS A 181 -22.55 18.52 2.20
N ILE A 182 -22.59 17.62 1.22
CA ILE A 182 -21.69 17.62 0.06
C ILE A 182 -22.52 17.90 -1.18
N LYS A 183 -22.18 18.97 -1.89
CA LYS A 183 -22.80 19.33 -3.17
C LYS A 183 -21.77 19.29 -4.26
N ILE A 184 -22.03 18.56 -5.31
CA ILE A 184 -21.22 18.45 -6.51
C ILE A 184 -22.04 18.93 -7.70
N ASP A 185 -21.53 19.89 -8.46
CA ASP A 185 -22.20 20.44 -9.62
C ASP A 185 -21.30 20.33 -10.84
N PHE A 186 -21.66 19.39 -11.74
CA PHE A 186 -20.99 19.21 -13.02
C PHE A 186 -21.50 20.22 -14.03
N LYS A 187 -20.59 20.90 -14.69
CA LYS A 187 -20.89 21.72 -15.86
C LYS A 187 -20.83 20.86 -17.13
N PRO A 188 -21.37 21.34 -18.27
CA PRO A 188 -21.25 20.62 -19.54
C PRO A 188 -19.80 20.25 -19.85
N PHE A 189 -19.60 19.04 -20.39
CA PHE A 189 -18.31 18.59 -20.87
C PHE A 189 -17.87 19.42 -22.06
N GLU A 190 -16.68 19.97 -21.98
CA GLU A 190 -16.10 20.78 -23.03
C GLU A 190 -15.15 19.93 -23.87
N TRP A 191 -15.41 19.93 -25.16
CA TRP A 191 -14.71 19.14 -26.15
C TRP A 191 -14.31 19.99 -27.34
N VAL A 192 -13.06 19.90 -27.75
CA VAL A 192 -12.54 20.51 -28.97
C VAL A 192 -12.42 19.39 -30.02
N GLU A 193 -12.98 19.59 -31.22
CA GLU A 193 -12.89 18.58 -32.26
C GLU A 193 -11.45 18.18 -32.56
N PRO A 194 -11.18 16.87 -32.67
CA PRO A 194 -9.84 16.36 -32.91
C PRO A 194 -9.26 16.84 -34.25
N VAL A 195 -8.05 17.32 -34.20
CA VAL A 195 -7.29 17.76 -35.38
C VAL A 195 -6.26 16.69 -35.70
N ALA A 196 -6.24 16.26 -36.98
CA ALA A 196 -5.20 15.32 -37.44
C ALA A 196 -3.87 16.07 -37.65
N ALA A 197 -2.79 15.53 -37.12
CA ALA A 197 -1.43 16.02 -37.32
C ALA A 197 -0.53 14.86 -37.79
N ILE A 198 0.38 15.13 -38.70
CA ILE A 198 1.42 14.18 -39.10
C ILE A 198 2.64 14.47 -38.23
N VAL A 199 3.07 13.46 -37.47
CA VAL A 199 4.23 13.56 -36.58
C VAL A 199 5.30 12.55 -36.97
N ASP A 200 6.54 12.95 -36.83
CA ASP A 200 7.69 12.07 -37.01
C ASP A 200 7.92 11.27 -35.73
N VAL A 201 7.77 9.94 -35.82
CA VAL A 201 8.01 9.03 -34.69
C VAL A 201 9.34 8.32 -34.87
N LYS A 202 10.24 8.55 -33.94
CA LYS A 202 11.50 7.81 -33.88
C LYS A 202 11.23 6.38 -33.41
N ASN A 203 11.67 5.41 -34.19
CA ASN A 203 11.61 3.99 -33.90
C ASN A 203 13.02 3.43 -33.82
N TYR A 204 13.19 2.35 -33.11
CA TYR A 204 14.45 1.63 -32.97
C TYR A 204 14.28 0.21 -33.51
N ASN A 205 15.14 -0.19 -34.43
CA ASN A 205 15.19 -1.56 -34.89
C ASN A 205 16.16 -2.36 -34.00
N PRO A 206 15.69 -3.30 -33.17
CA PRO A 206 16.58 -4.06 -32.28
C PRO A 206 17.52 -5.03 -33.01
N GLN A 207 17.23 -5.37 -34.27
CA GLN A 207 18.03 -6.29 -35.07
C GLN A 207 19.20 -5.57 -35.73
N THR A 208 18.97 -4.37 -36.31
CA THR A 208 20.02 -3.57 -36.97
C THR A 208 20.68 -2.56 -36.01
N ARG A 209 20.09 -2.33 -34.84
CA ARG A 209 20.49 -1.30 -33.86
C ARG A 209 20.44 0.12 -34.42
N GLU A 210 19.62 0.36 -35.41
CA GLU A 210 19.48 1.66 -36.07
C GLU A 210 18.19 2.36 -35.65
N GLU A 211 18.24 3.68 -35.50
CA GLU A 211 17.06 4.52 -35.37
C GLU A 211 16.54 4.88 -36.76
N PHE A 212 15.24 4.79 -36.95
CA PHE A 212 14.57 5.25 -38.14
C PHE A 212 13.32 6.06 -37.80
N VAL A 213 12.94 6.97 -38.68
CA VAL A 213 11.78 7.84 -38.49
C VAL A 213 10.65 7.39 -39.38
N THR A 214 9.47 7.21 -38.79
CA THR A 214 8.23 6.96 -39.53
C THR A 214 7.26 8.13 -39.35
N LYS A 215 6.52 8.46 -40.40
CA LYS A 215 5.43 9.44 -40.32
C LYS A 215 4.18 8.72 -39.88
N GLN A 216 3.58 9.21 -38.79
CA GLN A 216 2.32 8.71 -38.26
C GLN A 216 1.28 9.82 -38.16
N THR A 217 0.04 9.51 -38.52
CA THR A 217 -1.08 10.41 -38.27
C THR A 217 -1.50 10.29 -36.82
N GLN A 218 -1.53 11.40 -36.12
CA GLN A 218 -2.04 11.49 -34.75
C GLN A 218 -3.20 12.47 -34.71
N PHE A 219 -4.18 12.19 -33.87
CA PHE A 219 -5.31 13.06 -33.59
C PHE A 219 -5.08 13.74 -32.23
N ILE A 220 -5.14 15.06 -32.22
CA ILE A 220 -4.95 15.86 -31.02
C ILE A 220 -6.26 16.55 -30.69
N THR A 221 -6.76 16.37 -29.48
CA THR A 221 -7.95 17.05 -28.97
C THR A 221 -7.69 17.63 -27.59
N LYS A 222 -8.49 18.62 -27.20
CA LYS A 222 -8.52 19.20 -25.85
C LYS A 222 -9.90 18.99 -25.26
N TYR A 223 -9.93 18.67 -23.98
CA TYR A 223 -11.19 18.48 -23.27
C TYR A 223 -11.04 18.83 -21.79
N ARG A 224 -12.16 19.10 -21.13
CA ARG A 224 -12.27 19.21 -19.69
C ARG A 224 -13.68 18.88 -19.22
N GLN A 225 -13.78 18.44 -17.97
CA GLN A 225 -15.04 18.22 -17.27
C GLN A 225 -15.10 19.15 -16.06
N PRO A 226 -15.58 20.38 -16.20
CA PRO A 226 -15.63 21.29 -15.07
C PRO A 226 -16.63 20.79 -14.01
N ALA A 227 -16.20 20.80 -12.76
CA ALA A 227 -17.05 20.45 -11.63
C ALA A 227 -16.75 21.36 -10.43
N THR A 228 -17.77 21.73 -9.68
CA THR A 228 -17.61 22.44 -8.41
C THR A 228 -17.93 21.51 -7.24
N LEU A 229 -17.21 21.71 -6.13
CA LEU A 229 -17.42 20.99 -4.89
C LEU A 229 -17.73 22.01 -3.79
N GLU A 230 -18.88 21.85 -3.14
CA GLU A 230 -19.24 22.60 -1.94
C GLU A 230 -19.43 21.63 -0.77
N ILE A 231 -18.82 21.93 0.36
CA ILE A 231 -18.91 21.13 1.60
C ILE A 231 -19.36 22.06 2.71
N LYS A 232 -20.42 21.68 3.42
CA LYS A 232 -21.01 22.47 4.51
C LYS A 232 -21.30 21.59 5.73
N ILE A 233 -21.22 22.21 6.92
CA ILE A 233 -21.80 21.69 8.15
C ILE A 233 -22.78 22.75 8.66
N ASN A 234 -24.03 22.34 8.90
CA ASN A 234 -25.10 23.28 9.19
C ASN A 234 -25.19 24.32 8.08
N ASN A 235 -24.83 25.58 8.34
CA ASN A 235 -24.77 26.64 7.34
C ASN A 235 -23.32 27.15 7.10
N GLU A 236 -22.32 26.56 7.76
CA GLU A 236 -20.93 26.93 7.59
C GLU A 236 -20.33 26.24 6.35
N VAL A 237 -19.69 27.02 5.51
CA VAL A 237 -19.01 26.53 4.30
C VAL A 237 -17.57 26.15 4.64
N LEU A 238 -17.26 24.87 4.61
CA LEU A 238 -15.90 24.35 4.82
C LEU A 238 -15.05 24.41 3.55
N LYS A 239 -15.70 24.27 2.38
CA LYS A 239 -15.07 24.35 1.06
C LYS A 239 -16.09 24.72 0.01
N THR A 240 -15.69 25.54 -0.95
CA THR A 240 -16.47 25.84 -2.15
C THR A 240 -15.55 26.20 -3.31
N GLY A 241 -15.99 25.97 -4.54
CA GLY A 241 -15.32 26.37 -5.78
C GLY A 241 -15.08 25.23 -6.76
N VAL A 242 -14.34 25.54 -7.83
CA VAL A 242 -13.94 24.56 -8.85
C VAL A 242 -13.02 23.52 -8.19
N TYR A 243 -13.30 22.24 -8.42
CA TYR A 243 -12.54 21.17 -7.82
C TYR A 243 -11.29 20.86 -8.64
N GLY A 244 -10.11 21.02 -8.00
CA GLY A 244 -8.83 20.65 -8.58
C GLY A 244 -8.62 21.12 -10.02
N GLU A 245 -8.08 20.23 -10.86
CA GLU A 245 -7.76 20.50 -12.27
C GLU A 245 -8.97 20.36 -13.21
N THR A 246 -10.19 20.13 -12.69
CA THR A 246 -11.41 19.96 -13.52
C THR A 246 -11.70 21.18 -14.38
N GLY A 247 -11.23 22.37 -13.99
CA GLY A 247 -11.27 23.59 -14.77
C GLY A 247 -10.20 23.71 -15.85
N THR A 248 -9.21 22.82 -15.89
CA THR A 248 -8.07 22.87 -16.81
C THR A 248 -8.28 21.93 -17.98
N TYR A 249 -7.93 22.40 -19.19
CA TYR A 249 -7.98 21.55 -20.38
C TYR A 249 -6.88 20.50 -20.34
N GLN A 250 -7.29 19.25 -20.55
CA GLN A 250 -6.38 18.12 -20.81
C GLN A 250 -6.18 17.96 -22.33
N ILE A 251 -5.01 17.47 -22.72
CA ILE A 251 -4.67 17.20 -24.11
C ILE A 251 -4.63 15.67 -24.27
N LEU A 252 -5.36 15.17 -25.25
CA LEU A 252 -5.32 13.78 -25.67
C LEU A 252 -4.72 13.67 -27.05
N THR A 253 -3.74 12.78 -27.20
CA THR A 253 -3.13 12.41 -28.49
C THR A 253 -3.34 10.91 -28.73
N THR A 254 -3.94 10.57 -29.86
CA THR A 254 -4.29 9.18 -30.22
C THR A 254 -3.94 8.89 -31.69
N GLY A 255 -3.71 7.60 -32.00
CA GLY A 255 -3.46 7.14 -33.38
C GLY A 255 -4.72 7.06 -34.27
N SER A 256 -5.91 7.15 -33.67
CA SER A 256 -7.20 7.20 -34.38
C SER A 256 -8.07 8.32 -33.84
N LYS A 257 -9.06 8.79 -34.64
CA LYS A 257 -9.98 9.84 -34.19
C LYS A 257 -10.73 9.38 -32.93
N PRO A 258 -10.55 10.04 -31.79
CA PRO A 258 -11.19 9.64 -30.54
C PRO A 258 -12.70 9.94 -30.58
N ASN A 259 -13.48 9.08 -29.92
CA ASN A 259 -14.90 9.31 -29.71
C ASN A 259 -15.11 10.12 -28.42
N ARG A 260 -15.85 11.22 -28.51
CA ARG A 260 -16.18 12.08 -27.36
C ARG A 260 -16.77 11.29 -26.19
N LEU A 261 -17.77 10.43 -26.43
CA LEU A 261 -18.49 9.70 -25.40
C LEU A 261 -17.58 8.73 -24.63
N SER A 262 -16.59 8.14 -25.31
CA SER A 262 -15.62 7.23 -24.69
C SER A 262 -14.69 7.93 -23.70
N ILE A 263 -14.64 9.26 -23.71
CA ILE A 263 -13.81 10.08 -22.83
C ILE A 263 -14.66 10.80 -21.78
N GLU A 264 -15.80 11.34 -22.18
CA GLU A 264 -16.66 12.16 -21.33
C GLU A 264 -17.14 11.39 -20.09
N ARG A 265 -17.64 10.18 -20.27
CA ARG A 265 -18.14 9.36 -19.17
C ARG A 265 -17.06 8.96 -18.17
N PRO A 266 -15.90 8.39 -18.57
CA PRO A 266 -14.81 8.11 -17.64
C PRO A 266 -14.30 9.34 -16.91
N MET A 267 -14.40 10.53 -17.52
CA MET A 267 -14.00 11.77 -16.87
C MET A 267 -14.93 12.15 -15.72
N VAL A 268 -16.25 11.98 -15.86
CA VAL A 268 -17.20 12.19 -14.75
C VAL A 268 -16.89 11.22 -13.62
N GLU A 269 -16.75 9.94 -13.94
CA GLU A 269 -16.49 8.87 -12.96
C GLU A 269 -15.15 9.07 -12.22
N SER A 270 -14.09 9.42 -12.94
CA SER A 270 -12.80 9.72 -12.33
C SER A 270 -12.83 10.98 -11.48
N THR A 271 -13.55 12.02 -11.91
CA THR A 271 -13.75 13.25 -11.13
C THR A 271 -14.44 12.93 -9.79
N LEU A 272 -15.50 12.13 -9.81
CA LEU A 272 -16.17 11.70 -8.59
C LEU A 272 -15.26 10.85 -7.68
N THR A 273 -14.46 9.98 -8.28
CA THR A 273 -13.48 9.18 -7.54
C THR A 273 -12.45 10.08 -6.84
N TYR A 274 -11.92 11.08 -7.54
CA TYR A 274 -10.99 12.05 -6.93
C TYR A 274 -11.66 12.88 -5.83
N MET A 275 -12.91 13.30 -6.02
CA MET A 275 -13.67 13.99 -4.99
C MET A 275 -13.90 13.10 -3.75
N ASN A 276 -14.26 11.84 -3.95
CA ASN A 276 -14.41 10.88 -2.87
C ASN A 276 -13.12 10.66 -2.09
N ASN A 277 -11.98 10.54 -2.78
CA ASN A 277 -10.68 10.45 -2.15
C ASN A 277 -10.36 11.71 -1.33
N TYR A 278 -10.63 12.90 -1.90
CA TYR A 278 -10.47 14.16 -1.17
C TYR A 278 -11.33 14.23 0.09
N LEU A 279 -12.61 13.79 0.02
CA LEU A 279 -13.51 13.76 1.16
C LEU A 279 -13.00 12.82 2.26
N ASN A 280 -12.57 11.63 1.87
CA ASN A 280 -12.05 10.65 2.81
C ASN A 280 -10.70 11.06 3.42
N GLU A 281 -9.85 11.70 2.65
CA GLU A 281 -8.57 12.21 3.14
C GLU A 281 -8.74 13.33 4.16
N ASN A 282 -9.71 14.24 3.92
CA ASN A 282 -9.88 15.43 4.74
C ASN A 282 -10.87 15.24 5.87
N TYR A 283 -11.93 14.47 5.71
CA TYR A 283 -13.05 14.39 6.66
C TYR A 283 -13.40 12.97 7.09
N GLY A 284 -13.04 11.94 6.33
CA GLY A 284 -13.37 10.55 6.61
C GLY A 284 -12.31 9.83 7.46
N PHE A 285 -12.64 8.58 7.80
CA PHE A 285 -11.78 7.63 8.51
C PHE A 285 -11.41 6.45 7.59
N PRO A 286 -10.65 6.69 6.50
CA PRO A 286 -10.34 5.64 5.56
C PRO A 286 -9.46 4.57 6.18
N GLN A 287 -9.69 3.33 5.76
CA GLN A 287 -8.82 2.21 6.10
C GLN A 287 -7.77 2.04 4.99
N ILE A 288 -6.52 1.93 5.39
CA ILE A 288 -5.42 1.66 4.47
C ILE A 288 -4.66 0.41 4.90
N THR A 289 -4.18 -0.34 3.93
CA THR A 289 -3.26 -1.46 4.18
C THR A 289 -1.83 -0.93 4.20
N ARG A 290 -1.12 -1.17 5.30
CA ARG A 290 0.30 -0.87 5.43
C ARG A 290 1.11 -2.16 5.38
N ASN A 291 2.17 -2.12 4.59
CA ASN A 291 3.17 -3.19 4.58
C ASN A 291 4.30 -2.83 5.55
N VAL A 292 4.67 -3.76 6.40
CA VAL A 292 5.78 -3.64 7.33
C VAL A 292 6.81 -4.73 7.07
N VAL A 293 8.07 -4.34 7.16
CA VAL A 293 9.20 -5.25 7.17
C VAL A 293 9.87 -5.13 8.53
N LEU A 294 9.76 -6.18 9.34
CA LEU A 294 10.43 -6.26 10.63
C LEU A 294 11.76 -6.97 10.47
N PHE A 295 12.82 -6.33 10.91
CA PHE A 295 14.18 -6.85 10.90
C PHE A 295 14.51 -7.48 12.25
N TYR A 296 15.19 -8.59 12.24
CA TYR A 296 15.65 -9.27 13.45
C TYR A 296 16.97 -9.98 13.21
N VAL A 297 17.67 -10.29 14.29
CA VAL A 297 18.90 -11.07 14.24
C VAL A 297 18.55 -12.55 14.40
N LYS A 298 19.10 -13.40 13.54
CA LYS A 298 18.97 -14.84 13.72
C LYS A 298 19.63 -15.26 15.03
N ASN A 299 18.79 -15.60 16.01
CA ASN A 299 19.28 -15.95 17.34
C ASN A 299 20.07 -17.28 17.28
N LYS A 300 21.34 -17.19 17.63
CA LYS A 300 22.20 -18.35 17.83
C LYS A 300 22.68 -18.31 19.28
N LYS A 301 22.37 -19.34 20.05
CA LYS A 301 22.82 -19.50 21.45
C LYS A 301 22.19 -18.53 22.48
N GLY A 302 21.04 -17.92 22.20
CA GLY A 302 20.35 -17.05 23.16
C GLY A 302 20.90 -15.62 23.28
N GLU A 303 21.85 -15.22 22.44
CA GLU A 303 22.47 -13.87 22.50
C GLU A 303 21.51 -12.73 22.13
N TYR A 304 20.41 -13.04 21.41
CA TYR A 304 19.44 -12.08 20.88
C TYR A 304 18.00 -12.41 21.30
N ASP A 305 17.81 -13.03 22.46
CA ASP A 305 16.48 -13.40 22.98
C ASP A 305 15.58 -12.19 23.17
N ASP A 306 16.17 -11.05 23.55
CA ASP A 306 15.47 -9.76 23.67
C ASP A 306 14.99 -9.25 22.31
N VAL A 307 15.82 -9.31 21.26
CA VAL A 307 15.44 -8.91 19.90
C VAL A 307 14.34 -9.83 19.33
N GLU A 308 14.45 -11.13 19.60
CA GLU A 308 13.43 -12.11 19.21
C GLU A 308 12.12 -11.89 19.95
N LYS A 309 12.17 -11.55 21.25
CA LYS A 309 11.01 -11.20 22.06
C LYS A 309 10.33 -9.93 21.53
N ALA A 310 11.10 -8.88 21.22
CA ALA A 310 10.58 -7.66 20.62
C ALA A 310 9.91 -7.92 19.27
N LYS A 311 10.52 -8.76 18.40
CA LYS A 311 9.90 -9.20 17.16
C LYS A 311 8.57 -9.91 17.43
N GLY A 312 8.50 -10.78 18.45
CA GLY A 312 7.28 -11.48 18.84
C GLY A 312 6.14 -10.52 19.16
N PHE A 313 6.39 -9.53 20.01
CA PHE A 313 5.44 -8.48 20.33
C PHE A 313 5.02 -7.68 19.09
N ALA A 314 5.95 -7.20 18.27
CA ALA A 314 5.63 -6.44 17.07
C ALA A 314 4.79 -7.26 16.07
N VAL A 315 5.11 -8.54 15.87
CA VAL A 315 4.33 -9.45 15.01
C VAL A 315 2.91 -9.63 15.56
N SER A 316 2.75 -9.82 16.87
CA SER A 316 1.43 -9.88 17.53
C SER A 316 0.65 -8.60 17.33
N GLY A 317 1.26 -7.46 17.62
CA GLY A 317 0.62 -6.16 17.49
C GLY A 317 0.16 -5.88 16.04
N TYR A 318 1.02 -6.01 15.05
CA TYR A 318 0.61 -5.77 13.66
C TYR A 318 -0.44 -6.76 13.15
N LYS A 319 -0.40 -8.03 13.53
CA LYS A 319 -1.43 -9.01 13.13
C LYS A 319 -2.80 -8.71 13.73
N ASN A 320 -2.84 -8.21 14.93
CA ASN A 320 -4.06 -7.96 15.68
C ASN A 320 -4.57 -6.51 15.54
N TYR A 321 -3.85 -5.65 14.82
CA TYR A 321 -4.10 -4.21 14.75
C TYR A 321 -5.54 -3.85 14.34
N SER A 322 -6.10 -4.54 13.36
CA SER A 322 -7.48 -4.30 12.90
C SER A 322 -8.55 -4.92 13.80
N ALA A 323 -8.22 -5.96 14.56
CA ALA A 323 -9.16 -6.65 15.44
C ALA A 323 -9.30 -5.98 16.81
N ASN A 324 -8.18 -5.53 17.37
CA ASN A 324 -8.11 -4.81 18.65
C ASN A 324 -6.94 -3.85 18.63
N THR A 325 -7.19 -2.62 18.20
CA THR A 325 -6.15 -1.59 18.04
C THR A 325 -5.45 -1.25 19.36
N GLU A 326 -6.17 -1.22 20.48
CA GLU A 326 -5.59 -0.88 21.79
C GLU A 326 -4.56 -1.91 22.25
N ALA A 327 -4.94 -3.18 22.30
CA ALA A 327 -4.02 -4.26 22.64
C ALA A 327 -2.88 -4.40 21.64
N ALA A 328 -3.13 -4.12 20.36
CA ALA A 328 -2.10 -4.13 19.34
C ALA A 328 -1.06 -3.02 19.52
N LEU A 329 -1.49 -1.82 19.91
CA LEU A 329 -0.60 -0.71 20.24
C LEU A 329 0.25 -1.05 21.47
N GLU A 330 -0.34 -1.63 22.53
CA GLU A 330 0.39 -2.10 23.71
C GLU A 330 1.50 -3.10 23.35
N ASP A 331 1.19 -4.07 22.48
CA ASP A 331 2.20 -5.01 21.98
C ASP A 331 3.32 -4.29 21.21
N ILE A 332 2.99 -3.32 20.34
CA ILE A 332 4.00 -2.56 19.59
C ILE A 332 4.85 -1.71 20.55
N GLU A 333 4.26 -1.08 21.55
CA GLU A 333 4.98 -0.29 22.57
C GLU A 333 5.91 -1.17 23.42
N ASN A 334 5.49 -2.40 23.75
CA ASN A 334 6.36 -3.38 24.39
C ASN A 334 7.58 -3.72 23.50
N ALA A 335 7.38 -3.87 22.18
CA ALA A 335 8.48 -4.07 21.26
C ALA A 335 9.41 -2.86 21.20
N ILE A 336 8.87 -1.63 21.11
CA ILE A 336 9.64 -0.37 21.15
C ILE A 336 10.50 -0.33 22.39
N SER A 337 9.93 -0.58 23.58
CA SER A 337 10.63 -0.52 24.86
C SER A 337 11.84 -1.47 24.92
N ILE A 338 11.73 -2.65 24.29
CA ILE A 338 12.85 -3.59 24.20
C ILE A 338 13.88 -3.09 23.19
N TRP A 339 13.48 -2.65 22.00
CA TRP A 339 14.40 -2.12 20.99
C TRP A 339 15.14 -0.88 21.45
N GLU A 340 14.52 -0.03 22.26
CA GLU A 340 15.17 1.16 22.89
C GLU A 340 16.31 0.74 23.82
N LYS A 341 16.15 -0.35 24.56
CA LYS A 341 17.22 -0.91 25.39
C LYS A 341 18.33 -1.49 24.52
N VAL A 342 17.96 -2.28 23.51
CA VAL A 342 18.93 -2.90 22.60
C VAL A 342 19.74 -1.85 21.82
N ILE A 343 19.10 -0.80 21.30
CA ILE A 343 19.81 0.23 20.54
C ILE A 343 20.77 1.06 21.41
N SER A 344 20.53 1.12 22.71
CA SER A 344 21.46 1.80 23.63
C SER A 344 22.80 1.08 23.80
N GLU A 345 22.88 -0.19 23.41
CA GLU A 345 24.11 -1.00 23.45
C GLU A 345 24.93 -0.90 22.15
N VAL A 346 24.44 -0.18 21.12
CA VAL A 346 25.08 -0.15 19.82
C VAL A 346 26.50 0.39 19.90
N ASN A 347 27.41 -0.34 19.26
CA ASN A 347 28.78 0.12 19.04
C ASN A 347 29.06 0.11 17.54
N TYR A 348 29.03 1.29 16.93
CA TYR A 348 29.22 1.48 15.48
C TYR A 348 30.68 1.25 15.04
N ASP A 349 31.65 1.32 15.97
CA ASP A 349 33.08 1.21 15.69
C ASP A 349 33.59 -0.24 15.85
N ASP A 350 32.81 -1.12 16.48
CA ASP A 350 33.20 -2.51 16.71
C ASP A 350 32.24 -3.49 16.00
N SER A 351 32.69 -4.01 14.87
CA SER A 351 31.95 -5.04 14.09
C SER A 351 31.77 -6.39 14.80
N LYS A 352 32.37 -6.57 15.99
CA LYS A 352 32.20 -7.75 16.82
C LYS A 352 31.28 -7.51 18.02
N ALA A 353 30.85 -6.30 18.23
CA ALA A 353 29.89 -5.97 19.26
C ALA A 353 28.59 -6.77 19.09
N ARG A 354 27.90 -7.11 20.18
CA ARG A 354 26.59 -7.75 20.14
C ARG A 354 25.62 -6.94 19.27
N ILE A 355 25.60 -5.66 19.46
CA ILE A 355 24.83 -4.72 18.66
C ILE A 355 25.83 -3.86 17.87
N ASP A 356 26.23 -4.38 16.71
CA ASP A 356 27.07 -3.69 15.74
C ASP A 356 26.26 -2.72 14.85
N GLU A 357 26.91 -2.06 13.90
CA GLU A 357 26.27 -1.17 12.95
C GLU A 357 25.11 -1.82 12.18
N LYS A 358 25.24 -3.11 11.79
CA LYS A 358 24.20 -3.80 11.02
C LYS A 358 22.96 -4.06 11.87
N VAL A 359 23.16 -4.57 13.09
CA VAL A 359 22.06 -4.81 14.02
C VAL A 359 21.42 -3.50 14.45
N GLY A 360 22.22 -2.49 14.78
CA GLY A 360 21.76 -1.15 15.12
C GLY A 360 20.90 -0.52 14.02
N THR A 361 21.35 -0.62 12.76
CA THR A 361 20.62 -0.16 11.59
C THR A 361 19.26 -0.87 11.46
N ALA A 362 19.22 -2.20 11.65
CA ALA A 362 18.00 -2.99 11.60
C ALA A 362 17.01 -2.61 12.70
N ILE A 363 17.50 -2.40 13.93
CA ILE A 363 16.68 -1.96 15.08
C ILE A 363 16.15 -0.55 14.87
N LEU A 364 16.97 0.38 14.35
CA LEU A 364 16.51 1.74 14.02
C LEU A 364 15.36 1.73 13.01
N LYS A 365 15.42 0.88 11.98
CA LYS A 365 14.31 0.73 11.02
C LYS A 365 13.03 0.28 11.70
N ASN A 366 13.11 -0.70 12.61
CA ASN A 366 11.95 -1.14 13.36
C ASN A 366 11.40 -0.03 14.27
N LEU A 367 12.26 0.68 14.97
CA LEU A 367 11.89 1.80 15.85
C LEU A 367 11.22 2.93 15.07
N ILE A 368 11.78 3.33 13.91
CA ILE A 368 11.20 4.36 13.04
C ILE A 368 9.77 4.00 12.67
N PHE A 369 9.56 2.78 12.14
CA PHE A 369 8.23 2.39 11.71
C PHE A 369 7.24 2.23 12.88
N ALA A 370 7.67 1.58 13.96
CA ALA A 370 6.84 1.36 15.12
C ALA A 370 6.38 2.68 15.77
N THR A 371 7.30 3.62 16.00
CA THR A 371 6.98 4.92 16.60
C THR A 371 6.10 5.81 15.70
N ILE A 372 6.23 5.68 14.38
CA ILE A 372 5.28 6.33 13.45
C ILE A 372 3.87 5.75 13.62
N VAL A 373 3.73 4.42 13.73
CA VAL A 373 2.43 3.75 13.85
C VAL A 373 1.76 4.00 15.21
N THR A 374 2.55 4.11 16.28
CA THR A 374 2.05 4.46 17.63
C THR A 374 1.85 5.96 17.82
N ASN A 375 2.12 6.78 16.79
CA ASN A 375 2.06 8.25 16.83
C ASN A 375 3.03 8.91 17.83
N GLU A 376 4.12 8.23 18.19
CA GLU A 376 5.21 8.78 19.01
C GLU A 376 6.17 9.62 18.14
N PHE A 377 5.64 10.71 17.57
CA PHE A 377 6.32 11.51 16.54
C PHE A 377 7.67 12.08 16.96
N GLU A 378 7.83 12.47 18.23
CA GLU A 378 9.11 12.96 18.75
C GLU A 378 10.19 11.87 18.74
N LYS A 379 9.82 10.64 19.12
CA LYS A 379 10.72 9.49 19.04
C LYS A 379 11.02 9.12 17.60
N ALA A 380 10.01 9.14 16.71
CA ALA A 380 10.21 8.89 15.30
C ALA A 380 11.20 9.88 14.67
N ASP A 381 11.08 11.18 14.98
CA ASP A 381 12.01 12.23 14.54
C ASP A 381 13.43 11.94 15.02
N LYS A 382 13.60 11.58 16.30
CA LYS A 382 14.88 11.21 16.89
C LYS A 382 15.50 10.04 16.12
N TYR A 383 14.76 8.93 15.93
CA TYR A 383 15.31 7.73 15.29
C TYR A 383 15.60 7.94 13.81
N MET A 384 14.78 8.71 13.10
CA MET A 384 15.09 9.12 11.72
C MET A 384 16.34 10.01 11.67
N GLY A 385 16.51 10.90 12.65
CA GLY A 385 17.72 11.71 12.80
C GLY A 385 18.95 10.86 13.05
N ASP A 386 18.89 9.88 13.94
CA ASP A 386 19.99 8.96 14.22
C ASP A 386 20.32 8.09 13.02
N PHE A 387 19.29 7.60 12.32
CA PHE A 387 19.46 6.82 11.10
C PHE A 387 20.15 7.60 9.97
N ARG A 388 19.86 8.91 9.81
CA ARG A 388 20.53 9.78 8.82
C ARG A 388 22.03 9.98 9.07
N LYS A 389 22.47 9.81 10.32
CA LYS A 389 23.91 9.91 10.68
C LYS A 389 24.72 8.69 10.20
N LEU A 390 24.05 7.57 9.87
CA LEU A 390 24.69 6.36 9.41
C LEU A 390 25.10 6.45 7.93
N ARG A 391 25.98 5.57 7.51
CA ARG A 391 26.33 5.40 6.09
C ARG A 391 25.21 4.65 5.37
N LEU A 392 24.23 5.39 4.84
CA LEU A 392 23.05 4.83 4.22
C LEU A 392 23.33 4.25 2.83
N SER A 393 22.91 3.00 2.60
CA SER A 393 22.78 2.39 1.28
C SER A 393 21.66 3.05 0.46
N TYR A 394 21.53 2.68 -0.82
CA TYR A 394 20.40 3.12 -1.64
C TYR A 394 19.06 2.69 -1.03
N ASP A 395 18.94 1.43 -0.59
CA ASP A 395 17.73 0.88 -0.01
C ASP A 395 17.36 1.57 1.33
N ASP A 396 18.37 1.93 2.13
CA ASP A 396 18.17 2.69 3.37
C ASP A 396 17.61 4.09 3.11
N LYS A 397 18.09 4.75 2.06
CA LYS A 397 17.56 6.07 1.63
C LYS A 397 16.11 5.95 1.15
N GLN A 398 15.78 4.91 0.37
CA GLN A 398 14.40 4.65 -0.05
C GLN A 398 13.49 4.34 1.15
N PHE A 399 13.98 3.54 2.09
CA PHE A 399 13.28 3.28 3.35
C PHE A 399 12.96 4.59 4.07
N LEU A 400 13.96 5.44 4.26
CA LEU A 400 13.78 6.72 4.97
C LEU A 400 12.77 7.62 4.26
N THR A 401 12.91 7.83 2.95
CA THR A 401 11.98 8.66 2.15
C THR A 401 10.53 8.16 2.27
N THR A 402 10.33 6.84 2.19
CA THR A 402 9.00 6.25 2.32
C THR A 402 8.41 6.50 3.71
N HIS A 403 9.21 6.32 4.77
CA HIS A 403 8.72 6.47 6.14
C HIS A 403 8.55 7.93 6.55
N GLU A 404 9.34 8.85 6.02
CA GLU A 404 9.13 10.30 6.14
C GLU A 404 7.79 10.74 5.53
N SER A 405 7.41 10.17 4.40
CA SER A 405 6.11 10.45 3.78
C SER A 405 4.95 9.98 4.70
N ILE A 406 5.06 8.76 5.24
CA ILE A 406 4.07 8.20 6.17
C ILE A 406 3.99 9.05 7.46
N TYR A 407 5.15 9.38 8.01
CA TYR A 407 5.28 10.21 9.20
C TYR A 407 4.59 11.57 9.02
N ASN A 408 4.88 12.27 7.92
CA ASN A 408 4.31 13.59 7.64
C ASN A 408 2.79 13.52 7.47
N ASP A 409 2.26 12.50 6.79
CA ASP A 409 0.82 12.30 6.64
C ASP A 409 0.15 12.04 7.99
N LEU A 410 0.68 11.12 8.81
CA LEU A 410 0.11 10.79 10.12
C LEU A 410 0.23 11.95 11.11
N LYS A 411 1.37 12.66 11.15
CA LYS A 411 1.57 13.83 12.00
C LYS A 411 0.57 14.94 11.67
N THR A 412 0.34 15.20 10.37
CA THR A 412 -0.66 16.18 9.92
C THR A 412 -2.07 15.81 10.39
N ARG A 413 -2.43 14.53 10.30
CA ARG A 413 -3.74 14.02 10.75
C ARG A 413 -3.89 14.06 12.26
N PHE A 414 -2.81 13.82 13.00
CA PHE A 414 -2.81 13.84 14.45
C PHE A 414 -2.86 15.26 15.00
N SER A 415 -2.20 16.23 14.35
CA SER A 415 -2.21 17.65 14.75
C SER A 415 -3.57 18.33 14.55
N GLY A 416 -4.48 17.71 13.78
CA GLY A 416 -5.85 18.18 13.60
C GLY A 416 -6.81 17.77 14.71
N LYS A 417 -6.36 16.94 15.66
CA LYS A 417 -7.12 16.56 16.86
C LYS A 417 -6.99 17.62 17.94
#